data_44f638c9f94d3a3adbcd6d94ae9d5d96
#
_entry.id   44f638c9f94d3a3adbcd6d94ae9d5d96
#
_cell.length_a   1.000
_cell.length_b   1.000
_cell.length_c   1.000
_cell.angle_alpha   90.00
_cell.angle_beta   90.00
_cell.angle_gamma   90.00
#
_symmetry.space_group_name_H-M   'P 1'
#
loop_
_entity.id
_entity.type
_entity.pdbx_description
1 polymer ?
#
loop_
_entity_poly.entity_id
_entity_poly.type
_entity_poly.pdbx_seq_one_letter_code
_entity_poly.pdbx_strand_id
1 'polypeptide(L)'
;MIITNERIKLLRETLKLSQEEFGKRIGSARNTIANYELGRRNPSNTVLNAICKTFRANYFWLTEGKGDMFTGTPESVVDEIAEEYNLDDIDKKIIERYLELSEKQRQVIKEYIKSIFS
;
A
#
# COMPACT_ATOMS: atom_id res chain seq x y z
N MET A 1 -20.46 -14.98 3.09
CA MET A 1 -19.37 -14.88 2.10
C MET A 1 -19.12 -13.41 1.74
N ILE A 2 -17.89 -12.93 1.90
CA ILE A 2 -17.55 -11.54 1.58
C ILE A 2 -17.23 -11.44 0.09
N ILE A 3 -17.90 -10.55 -0.62
CA ILE A 3 -17.69 -10.31 -2.04
C ILE A 3 -16.75 -9.10 -2.26
N THR A 4 -16.29 -8.92 -3.50
CA THR A 4 -15.35 -7.85 -3.86
C THR A 4 -15.81 -6.47 -3.38
N ASN A 5 -17.08 -6.14 -3.53
CA ASN A 5 -17.65 -4.86 -3.11
C ASN A 5 -17.50 -4.62 -1.61
N GLU A 6 -17.76 -5.67 -0.81
CA GLU A 6 -17.59 -5.60 0.64
C GLU A 6 -16.11 -5.53 1.03
N ARG A 7 -15.23 -6.18 0.27
CA ARG A 7 -13.79 -6.12 0.51
C ARG A 7 -13.22 -4.72 0.22
N ILE A 8 -13.74 -4.02 -0.78
CA ILE A 8 -13.36 -2.62 -1.04
C ILE A 8 -13.67 -1.76 0.19
N LYS A 9 -14.86 -1.92 0.75
CA LYS A 9 -15.25 -1.21 1.97
C LYS A 9 -14.36 -1.57 3.15
N LEU A 10 -14.10 -2.86 3.34
CA LEU A 10 -13.23 -3.33 4.41
C LEU A 10 -11.81 -2.78 4.28
N LEU A 11 -11.26 -2.77 3.08
CA LEU A 11 -9.95 -2.19 2.80
C LEU A 11 -9.92 -0.70 3.16
N ARG A 12 -10.92 0.05 2.71
CA ARG A 12 -11.02 1.48 2.99
C ARG A 12 -11.10 1.76 4.50
N GLU A 13 -11.94 1.02 5.21
CA GLU A 13 -12.11 1.18 6.66
C GLU A 13 -10.83 0.80 7.41
N THR A 14 -10.14 -0.24 6.98
CA THR A 14 -8.87 -0.66 7.56
C THR A 14 -7.81 0.44 7.41
N LEU A 15 -7.81 1.14 6.27
CA LEU A 15 -6.93 2.27 6.01
C LEU A 15 -7.39 3.56 6.70
N LYS A 16 -8.56 3.55 7.34
CA LYS A 16 -9.15 4.71 8.03
C LYS A 16 -9.38 5.90 7.09
N LEU A 17 -9.78 5.60 5.86
CA LEU A 17 -10.08 6.61 4.85
C LEU A 17 -11.58 6.78 4.67
N SER A 18 -12.02 8.02 4.38
CA SER A 18 -13.38 8.26 3.92
C SER A 18 -13.52 7.78 2.47
N GLN A 19 -14.76 7.66 2.00
CA GLN A 19 -15.02 7.32 0.60
C GLN A 19 -14.42 8.37 -0.34
N GLU A 20 -14.50 9.64 0.05
CA GLU A 20 -13.91 10.74 -0.72
C GLU A 20 -12.40 10.64 -0.80
N GLU A 21 -11.74 10.42 0.34
CA GLU A 21 -10.28 10.29 0.42
C GLU A 21 -9.77 9.08 -0.37
N PHE A 22 -10.45 7.94 -0.22
CA PHE A 22 -10.14 6.73 -0.96
C PHE A 22 -10.26 6.95 -2.46
N GLY A 23 -11.37 7.58 -2.88
CA GLY A 23 -11.61 7.90 -4.29
C GLY A 23 -10.55 8.82 -4.87
N LYS A 24 -10.18 9.86 -4.15
CA LYS A 24 -9.14 10.81 -4.60
C LYS A 24 -7.82 10.13 -4.94
N ARG A 25 -7.43 9.13 -4.16
CA ARG A 25 -6.16 8.43 -4.36
C ARG A 25 -6.13 7.57 -5.62
N ILE A 26 -7.29 7.15 -6.11
CA ILE A 26 -7.40 6.32 -7.32
C ILE A 26 -8.08 7.06 -8.48
N GLY A 27 -8.29 8.37 -8.32
CA GLY A 27 -8.90 9.19 -9.36
C GLY A 27 -10.39 8.96 -9.58
N SER A 28 -11.12 8.54 -8.53
CA SER A 28 -12.55 8.28 -8.59
C SER A 28 -13.33 9.22 -7.65
N ALA A 29 -14.56 9.53 -8.02
CA ALA A 29 -15.44 10.35 -7.19
C ALA A 29 -15.98 9.56 -5.99
N ARG A 30 -16.34 10.27 -4.93
CA ARG A 30 -16.98 9.68 -3.74
C ARG A 30 -18.18 8.81 -4.09
N ASN A 31 -19.08 9.29 -4.96
CA ASN A 31 -20.27 8.55 -5.34
C ASN A 31 -19.94 7.24 -6.04
N THR A 32 -18.87 7.22 -6.83
CA THR A 32 -18.40 6.00 -7.49
C THR A 32 -17.96 4.96 -6.45
N ILE A 33 -17.21 5.38 -5.45
CA ILE A 33 -16.79 4.49 -4.37
C ILE A 33 -17.99 3.97 -3.58
N ALA A 34 -18.93 4.85 -3.25
CA ALA A 34 -20.18 4.45 -2.56
C ALA A 34 -20.94 3.39 -3.36
N ASN A 35 -21.05 3.57 -4.67
CA ASN A 35 -21.74 2.61 -5.54
C ASN A 35 -21.02 1.26 -5.61
N TYR A 36 -19.68 1.26 -5.61
CA TYR A 36 -18.92 0.02 -5.54
C TYR A 36 -19.19 -0.71 -4.21
N GLU A 37 -19.16 0.00 -3.09
CA GLU A 37 -19.35 -0.61 -1.77
C GLU A 37 -20.77 -1.16 -1.58
N LEU A 38 -21.77 -0.50 -2.18
CA LEU A 38 -23.16 -0.93 -2.12
C LEU A 38 -23.50 -2.04 -3.12
N GLY A 39 -22.57 -2.39 -4.01
CA GLY A 39 -22.81 -3.40 -5.04
C GLY A 39 -23.66 -2.93 -6.20
N ARG A 40 -23.93 -1.62 -6.32
CA ARG A 40 -24.70 -1.05 -7.43
C ARG A 40 -23.91 -0.97 -8.71
N ARG A 41 -22.60 -0.95 -8.60
CA ARG A 41 -21.67 -0.89 -9.72
C ARG A 41 -20.46 -1.77 -9.42
N ASN A 42 -20.01 -2.50 -10.42
CA ASN A 42 -18.81 -3.33 -10.29
C ASN A 42 -17.61 -2.57 -10.84
N PRO A 43 -16.49 -2.52 -10.07
CA PRO A 43 -15.29 -1.89 -10.59
C PRO A 43 -14.69 -2.70 -11.72
N SER A 44 -14.15 -2.01 -12.73
CA SER A 44 -13.42 -2.65 -13.82
C SER A 44 -12.08 -3.20 -13.32
N ASN A 45 -11.43 -4.05 -14.12
CA ASN A 45 -10.10 -4.53 -13.81
C ASN A 45 -9.08 -3.37 -13.67
N THR A 46 -9.25 -2.33 -14.47
CA THR A 46 -8.40 -1.13 -14.37
C THR A 46 -8.53 -0.47 -13.00
N VAL A 47 -9.76 -0.35 -12.49
CA VAL A 47 -10.00 0.22 -11.15
C VAL A 47 -9.45 -0.71 -10.06
N LEU A 48 -9.68 -2.01 -10.17
CA LEU A 48 -9.17 -2.99 -9.20
C LEU A 48 -7.64 -2.96 -9.14
N ASN A 49 -6.98 -2.88 -10.29
CA ASN A 49 -5.53 -2.78 -10.36
C ASN A 49 -5.02 -1.46 -9.76
N ALA A 50 -5.75 -0.35 -9.99
CA ALA A 50 -5.42 0.94 -9.41
C ALA A 50 -5.50 0.91 -7.88
N ILE A 51 -6.53 0.27 -7.33
CA ILE A 51 -6.68 0.08 -5.89
C ILE A 51 -5.50 -0.72 -5.32
N CYS A 52 -5.20 -1.85 -5.96
CA CYS A 52 -4.11 -2.72 -5.50
C CYS A 52 -2.75 -2.03 -5.56
N LYS A 53 -2.49 -1.30 -6.62
CA LYS A 53 -1.22 -0.56 -6.78
C LYS A 53 -1.10 0.60 -5.79
N THR A 54 -2.16 1.37 -5.62
CA THR A 54 -2.15 2.57 -4.77
C THR A 54 -2.03 2.22 -3.29
N PHE A 55 -2.75 1.21 -2.83
CA PHE A 55 -2.83 0.86 -1.42
C PHE A 55 -2.01 -0.39 -1.06
N ARG A 56 -1.30 -0.96 -2.02
CA ARG A 56 -0.56 -2.22 -1.86
C ARG A 56 -1.45 -3.37 -1.38
N ALA A 57 -2.67 -3.40 -1.87
CA ALA A 57 -3.61 -4.46 -1.58
C ALA A 57 -3.35 -5.68 -2.46
N ASN A 58 -3.59 -6.86 -1.90
CA ASN A 58 -3.46 -8.11 -2.64
C ASN A 58 -4.64 -8.29 -3.59
N TYR A 59 -4.36 -8.36 -4.89
CA TYR A 59 -5.37 -8.51 -5.93
C TYR A 59 -6.24 -9.77 -5.70
N PHE A 60 -5.62 -10.88 -5.34
CA PHE A 60 -6.36 -12.13 -5.10
C PHE A 60 -7.20 -12.06 -3.83
N TRP A 61 -6.74 -11.33 -2.81
CA TRP A 61 -7.58 -11.07 -1.65
C TRP A 61 -8.77 -10.21 -2.03
N LEU A 62 -8.54 -9.14 -2.77
CA LEU A 62 -9.60 -8.20 -3.15
C LEU A 62 -10.67 -8.87 -4.03
N THR A 63 -10.26 -9.67 -4.99
CA THR A 63 -11.18 -10.29 -5.97
C THR A 63 -11.70 -11.66 -5.55
N GLU A 64 -10.90 -12.45 -4.85
CA GLU A 64 -11.23 -13.84 -4.54
C GLU A 64 -11.22 -14.18 -3.05
N GLY A 65 -10.77 -13.26 -2.21
CA GLY A 65 -10.67 -13.49 -0.77
C GLY A 65 -9.53 -14.41 -0.38
N LYS A 66 -8.52 -14.56 -1.23
CA LYS A 66 -7.38 -15.43 -1.00
C LYS A 66 -6.15 -14.66 -0.54
N GLY A 67 -5.50 -15.16 0.51
CA GLY A 67 -4.29 -14.55 1.04
C GLY A 67 -4.58 -13.36 1.95
N ASP A 68 -3.56 -12.59 2.24
CA ASP A 68 -3.65 -11.43 3.11
C ASP A 68 -4.15 -10.20 2.35
N MET A 69 -4.80 -9.28 3.08
CA MET A 69 -5.31 -8.04 2.51
C MET A 69 -4.23 -7.23 1.79
N PHE A 70 -3.05 -7.15 2.37
CA PHE A 70 -1.94 -6.38 1.81
C PHE A 70 -0.84 -7.27 1.28
N THR A 71 -0.28 -6.89 0.12
CA THR A 71 0.96 -7.46 -0.38
C THR A 71 2.12 -6.58 0.08
N GLY A 72 3.24 -7.23 0.38
CA GLY A 72 4.45 -6.48 0.67
C GLY A 72 4.41 -5.81 2.03
N THR A 73 4.51 -6.62 3.08
CA THR A 73 5.03 -6.08 4.32
C THR A 73 6.36 -5.40 3.99
N PRO A 74 6.78 -4.39 4.75
CA PRO A 74 8.11 -3.80 4.54
C PRO A 74 9.21 -4.85 4.39
N GLU A 75 9.10 -5.96 5.11
CA GLU A 75 10.03 -7.08 5.01
C GLU A 75 10.07 -7.71 3.62
N SER A 76 8.91 -7.97 3.02
CA SER A 76 8.83 -8.56 1.66
C SER A 76 9.44 -7.64 0.62
N VAL A 77 9.20 -6.34 0.71
CA VAL A 77 9.75 -5.35 -0.22
C VAL A 77 11.26 -5.30 -0.09
N VAL A 78 11.77 -5.30 1.14
CA VAL A 78 13.20 -5.28 1.41
C VAL A 78 13.86 -6.56 0.89
N ASP A 79 13.22 -7.71 1.07
CA ASP A 79 13.73 -8.99 0.56
C ASP A 79 13.82 -8.99 -0.97
N GLU A 80 12.82 -8.46 -1.66
CA GLU A 80 12.83 -8.34 -3.12
C GLU A 80 13.98 -7.44 -3.60
N ILE A 81 14.16 -6.29 -2.96
CA ILE A 81 15.24 -5.37 -3.28
C ILE A 81 16.59 -6.03 -3.02
N ALA A 82 16.72 -6.70 -1.89
CA ALA A 82 17.96 -7.39 -1.51
C ALA A 82 18.34 -8.46 -2.53
N GLU A 83 17.38 -9.22 -3.02
CA GLU A 83 17.62 -10.24 -4.03
C GLU A 83 18.04 -9.60 -5.37
N GLU A 84 17.34 -8.57 -5.80
CA GLU A 84 17.60 -7.89 -7.06
C GLU A 84 18.98 -7.23 -7.08
N TYR A 85 19.39 -6.61 -5.98
CA TYR A 85 20.66 -5.87 -5.89
C TYR A 85 21.76 -6.62 -5.16
N ASN A 86 21.51 -7.89 -4.83
CA ASN A 86 22.47 -8.76 -4.15
C ASN A 86 22.96 -8.18 -2.81
N LEU A 87 22.02 -7.70 -2.00
CA LEU A 87 22.30 -7.15 -0.68
C LEU A 87 22.40 -8.23 0.39
N ASP A 88 23.24 -8.00 1.38
CA ASP A 88 23.40 -8.92 2.51
C ASP A 88 22.41 -8.63 3.65
N ASP A 89 22.48 -9.41 4.73
CA ASP A 89 21.59 -9.26 5.88
C ASP A 89 21.77 -7.93 6.61
N ILE A 90 22.98 -7.38 6.63
CA ILE A 90 23.26 -6.09 7.23
C ILE A 90 22.59 -4.99 6.41
N ASP A 91 22.70 -5.06 5.09
CA ASP A 91 22.05 -4.12 4.17
C ASP A 91 20.53 -4.13 4.37
N LYS A 92 19.94 -5.31 4.47
CA LYS A 92 18.50 -5.47 4.72
C LYS A 92 18.10 -4.79 6.03
N LYS A 93 18.87 -5.00 7.10
CA LYS A 93 18.59 -4.40 8.40
C LYS A 93 18.69 -2.88 8.36
N ILE A 94 19.65 -2.34 7.65
CA ILE A 94 19.78 -0.89 7.48
C ILE A 94 18.53 -0.32 6.82
N ILE A 95 18.06 -0.95 5.74
CA ILE A 95 16.86 -0.51 5.03
C ILE A 95 15.63 -0.62 5.93
N GLU A 96 15.44 -1.75 6.60
CA GLU A 96 14.31 -1.98 7.50
C GLU A 96 14.26 -0.94 8.61
N ARG A 97 15.38 -0.67 9.25
CA ARG A 97 15.46 0.31 10.32
C ARG A 97 15.22 1.73 9.83
N TYR A 98 15.71 2.05 8.64
CA TYR A 98 15.44 3.35 8.02
C TYR A 98 13.94 3.56 7.75
N LEU A 99 13.26 2.52 7.26
CA LEU A 99 11.82 2.59 7.00
C LEU A 99 10.99 2.74 8.28
N GLU A 100 11.47 2.23 9.40
CA GLU A 100 10.80 2.36 10.70
C GLU A 100 10.94 3.73 11.33
N LEU A 101 11.90 4.53 10.87
CA LEU A 101 12.14 5.86 11.41
C LEU A 101 11.02 6.83 11.07
N SER A 102 10.73 7.76 11.97
CA SER A 102 9.83 8.88 11.67
C SER A 102 10.48 9.81 10.64
N GLU A 103 9.66 10.64 10.00
CA GLU A 103 10.17 11.64 9.06
C GLU A 103 11.23 12.54 9.68
N LYS A 104 10.99 12.96 10.93
CA LYS A 104 11.93 13.80 11.67
C LYS A 104 13.27 13.09 11.92
N GLN A 105 13.23 11.82 12.29
CA GLN A 105 14.44 11.01 12.51
C GLN A 105 15.23 10.81 11.20
N ARG A 106 14.51 10.55 10.10
CA ARG A 106 15.14 10.42 8.79
C ARG A 106 15.80 11.72 8.36
N GLN A 107 15.19 12.85 8.67
CA GLN A 107 15.76 14.17 8.35
C GLN A 107 17.08 14.41 9.07
N VAL A 108 17.20 14.02 10.32
CA VAL A 108 18.45 14.13 11.09
C VAL A 108 19.58 13.33 10.41
N ILE A 109 19.27 12.11 9.97
CA ILE A 109 20.24 11.28 9.26
C ILE A 109 20.66 11.93 7.93
N LYS A 110 19.70 12.45 7.18
CA LYS A 110 19.96 13.13 5.90
C LYS A 110 20.85 14.34 6.08
N GLU A 111 20.64 15.12 7.11
CA GLU A 111 21.45 16.30 7.40
C GLU A 111 22.89 15.91 7.77
N TYR A 112 23.04 14.85 8.54
CA TYR A 112 24.35 14.31 8.88
C TYR A 112 25.11 13.87 7.63
N ILE A 113 24.46 13.10 6.76
CA ILE A 113 25.06 12.61 5.52
C ILE A 113 25.43 13.78 4.60
N LYS A 114 24.57 14.78 4.47
CA LYS A 114 24.85 15.97 3.68
C LYS A 114 26.10 16.70 4.17
N SER A 115 26.31 16.75 5.49
CA SER A 115 27.48 17.40 6.08
C SER A 115 28.79 16.69 5.70
N ILE A 116 28.74 15.39 5.43
CA ILE A 116 29.93 14.62 5.01
C ILE A 116 30.34 14.99 3.58
N PHE A 117 29.37 15.31 2.72
CA PHE A 117 29.61 15.60 1.31
C PHE A 117 29.75 17.10 0.99
N SER A 118 29.57 17.96 1.96
CA SER A 118 29.71 19.41 1.72
C SER A 118 31.08 19.95 2.08
#